data_180d984d428b938e29ffd7c2c361956b
#
_entry.id   180d984d428b938e29ffd7c2c361956b
#
_cell.length_a   1.000
_cell.length_b   1.000
_cell.length_c   1.000
_cell.angle_alpha   90.00
_cell.angle_beta   90.00
_cell.angle_gamma   90.00
#
_symmetry.space_group_name_H-M   'P 1'
#
loop_
_entity.id
_entity.type
_entity.pdbx_description
1 polymer ?
#
loop_
_entity_poly.entity_id
_entity_poly.type
_entity_poly.pdbx_seq_one_letter_code
_entity_poly.pdbx_strand_id
1 'polypeptide(L)'
;MAIRSLLVPYDFSDCATDALRVAAKIARLTGATIDVVHVYEQMTDFHTGNQKKRDEIEEKLEKVPHLPFLKGIELKKFMLRQLTVTDIFKNNNLSHVDLVVMGSHGAKGAKALVGSNTQKIVRIAPMPVLVIKHHVEDFQVKDLVYASNFTEVDVVKFDAFQPVLDLFDPKVHLLKVNTPKSFERSEDTGKAIDRFLQRHPLKKYSATIYNDLSIEEGILNFARSIDADMIAMATHGRTGFFHVVNGSLTEDIVNRTTFPVLSVKL
;
A
#
# COMPACT_ATOMS: atom_id res chain seq x y z
N MET A 1 -5.07 -16.80 -1.83
CA MET A 1 -3.78 -17.26 -1.25
C MET A 1 -3.64 -16.67 0.14
N ALA A 2 -3.09 -17.40 1.12
CA ALA A 2 -2.90 -16.84 2.47
C ALA A 2 -1.61 -15.99 2.52
N ILE A 3 -1.63 -14.89 3.26
CA ILE A 3 -0.45 -14.07 3.56
C ILE A 3 0.46 -14.86 4.50
N ARG A 4 1.67 -15.19 4.08
CA ARG A 4 2.67 -15.95 4.86
C ARG A 4 3.91 -15.14 5.18
N SER A 5 4.20 -14.12 4.39
CA SER A 5 5.37 -13.27 4.56
C SER A 5 5.04 -11.80 4.30
N LEU A 6 5.41 -10.97 5.25
CA LEU A 6 5.25 -9.52 5.21
C LEU A 6 6.62 -8.85 5.11
N LEU A 7 6.75 -7.86 4.24
CA LEU A 7 7.92 -7.00 4.18
C LEU A 7 7.60 -5.63 4.77
N VAL A 8 8.41 -5.18 5.72
CA VAL A 8 8.30 -3.83 6.30
C VAL A 8 9.60 -3.07 6.07
N PRO A 9 9.63 -2.14 5.11
CA PRO A 9 10.72 -1.16 5.02
C PRO A 9 10.73 -0.31 6.29
N TYR A 10 11.87 -0.26 6.98
CA TYR A 10 11.94 0.33 8.32
C TYR A 10 13.12 1.30 8.44
N ASP A 11 12.81 2.56 8.63
CA ASP A 11 13.79 3.65 8.78
C ASP A 11 13.84 4.24 10.20
N PHE A 12 13.25 3.56 11.16
CA PHE A 12 13.11 3.94 12.57
C PHE A 12 12.22 5.17 12.82
N SER A 13 11.50 5.65 11.82
CA SER A 13 10.51 6.72 11.98
C SER A 13 9.24 6.22 12.66
N ASP A 14 8.45 7.15 13.19
CA ASP A 14 7.16 6.83 13.82
C ASP A 14 6.20 6.19 12.80
N CYS A 15 6.15 6.70 11.57
CA CYS A 15 5.29 6.13 10.54
C CYS A 15 5.73 4.72 10.11
N ALA A 16 7.03 4.40 10.10
CA ALA A 16 7.51 3.04 9.88
C ALA A 16 7.15 2.12 11.06
N THR A 17 7.20 2.66 12.29
CA THR A 17 6.77 1.94 13.49
C THR A 17 5.26 1.65 13.48
N ASP A 18 4.43 2.58 13.02
CA ASP A 18 3.00 2.36 12.87
C ASP A 18 2.69 1.30 11.80
N ALA A 19 3.42 1.33 10.68
CA ALA A 19 3.33 0.27 9.68
C ALA A 19 3.73 -1.11 10.25
N LEU A 20 4.78 -1.16 11.05
CA LEU A 20 5.21 -2.38 11.72
C LEU A 20 4.17 -2.91 12.73
N ARG A 21 3.42 -2.01 13.42
CA ARG A 21 2.27 -2.39 14.28
C ARG A 21 1.16 -3.04 13.45
N VAL A 22 0.81 -2.46 12.30
CA VAL A 22 -0.18 -3.04 11.39
C VAL A 22 0.28 -4.39 10.85
N ALA A 23 1.55 -4.51 10.44
CA ALA A 23 2.14 -5.77 10.01
C ALA A 23 2.09 -6.83 11.14
N ALA A 24 2.37 -6.43 12.38
CA ALA A 24 2.27 -7.30 13.55
C ALA A 24 0.84 -7.82 13.78
N LYS A 25 -0.17 -6.97 13.57
CA LYS A 25 -1.57 -7.41 13.65
C LYS A 25 -1.91 -8.41 12.55
N ILE A 26 -1.51 -8.13 11.31
CA ILE A 26 -1.71 -9.06 10.18
C ILE A 26 -1.00 -10.40 10.48
N ALA A 27 0.25 -10.35 10.93
CA ALA A 27 1.01 -11.56 11.28
C ALA A 27 0.34 -12.41 12.37
N ARG A 28 -0.25 -11.80 13.41
CA ARG A 28 -1.01 -12.54 14.43
C ARG A 28 -2.25 -13.24 13.88
N LEU A 29 -2.93 -12.62 12.91
CA LEU A 29 -4.13 -13.19 12.31
C LEU A 29 -3.81 -14.32 11.31
N THR A 30 -2.66 -14.25 10.65
CA THR A 30 -2.30 -15.16 9.55
C THR A 30 -1.23 -16.19 9.91
N GLY A 31 -0.46 -15.96 10.96
CA GLY A 31 0.77 -16.73 11.25
C GLY A 31 1.95 -16.33 10.34
N ALA A 32 1.88 -15.21 9.66
CA ALA A 32 2.93 -14.75 8.75
C ALA A 32 4.20 -14.34 9.50
N THR A 33 5.37 -14.53 8.86
CA THR A 33 6.63 -13.93 9.27
C THR A 33 6.73 -12.48 8.83
N ILE A 34 7.50 -11.67 9.56
CA ILE A 34 7.78 -10.28 9.20
C ILE A 34 9.26 -10.13 8.85
N ASP A 35 9.53 -9.70 7.63
CA ASP A 35 10.86 -9.29 7.18
C ASP A 35 11.01 -7.77 7.36
N VAL A 36 11.71 -7.33 8.40
CA VAL A 36 12.04 -5.92 8.64
C VAL A 36 13.30 -5.57 7.87
N VAL A 37 13.19 -4.63 6.94
CA VAL A 37 14.28 -4.27 6.04
C VAL A 37 14.68 -2.81 6.23
N HIS A 38 15.90 -2.58 6.68
CA HIS A 38 16.52 -1.26 6.69
C HIS A 38 17.45 -1.11 5.49
N VAL A 39 17.21 -0.07 4.69
CA VAL A 39 18.07 0.28 3.56
C VAL A 39 18.90 1.49 3.95
N TYR A 40 20.22 1.37 3.87
CA TYR A 40 21.10 2.49 4.08
C TYR A 40 21.90 2.82 2.82
N GLU A 41 21.94 4.10 2.49
CA GLU A 41 22.72 4.62 1.38
C GLU A 41 24.20 4.67 1.78
N GLN A 42 25.07 4.15 0.90
CA GLN A 42 26.49 4.32 1.05
C GLN A 42 26.86 5.72 0.58
N MET A 43 27.25 6.59 1.48
CA MET A 43 27.99 7.78 1.07
C MET A 43 29.36 7.36 0.51
N THR A 44 29.79 8.00 -0.57
CA THR A 44 31.01 7.67 -1.34
C THR A 44 32.32 7.92 -0.57
N ASP A 45 32.26 8.39 0.66
CA ASP A 45 33.44 8.67 1.47
C ASP A 45 34.01 7.39 2.10
N PHE A 46 35.17 6.99 1.61
CA PHE A 46 35.92 5.77 1.92
C PHE A 46 36.48 5.71 3.35
N HIS A 47 36.08 6.57 4.31
CA HIS A 47 36.69 6.65 5.64
C HIS A 47 35.75 6.30 6.80
N THR A 48 36.33 5.83 7.86
CA THR A 48 35.87 5.44 9.21
C THR A 48 34.44 5.79 9.69
N GLY A 49 33.78 6.79 9.13
CA GLY A 49 32.39 7.17 9.47
C GLY A 49 31.32 6.15 9.06
N ASN A 50 31.61 5.31 8.08
CA ASN A 50 30.65 4.31 7.58
C ASN A 50 30.48 3.13 8.55
N GLN A 51 31.53 2.70 9.25
CA GLN A 51 31.46 1.59 10.20
C GLN A 51 30.62 1.98 11.41
N LYS A 52 30.89 3.14 12.02
CA LYS A 52 30.15 3.62 13.19
C LYS A 52 28.65 3.75 12.89
N LYS A 53 28.30 4.30 11.74
CA LYS A 53 26.89 4.43 11.32
C LYS A 53 26.23 3.06 11.12
N ARG A 54 26.97 2.11 10.59
CA ARG A 54 26.51 0.73 10.44
C ARG A 54 26.24 0.09 11.79
N ASP A 55 27.17 0.20 12.73
CA ASP A 55 27.06 -0.37 14.07
C ASP A 55 25.86 0.23 14.82
N GLU A 56 25.63 1.54 14.68
CA GLU A 56 24.45 2.22 15.23
C GLU A 56 23.12 1.71 14.63
N ILE A 57 23.09 1.42 13.35
CA ILE A 57 21.92 0.85 12.67
C ILE A 57 21.68 -0.60 13.14
N GLU A 58 22.74 -1.41 13.21
CA GLU A 58 22.67 -2.79 13.71
C GLU A 58 22.15 -2.82 15.14
N GLU A 59 22.67 -1.96 16.03
CA GLU A 59 22.19 -1.85 17.42
C GLU A 59 20.69 -1.47 17.48
N LYS A 60 20.24 -0.55 16.64
CA LYS A 60 18.83 -0.18 16.57
C LYS A 60 17.96 -1.33 16.05
N LEU A 61 18.40 -2.06 15.03
CA LEU A 61 17.68 -3.21 14.49
C LEU A 61 17.60 -4.35 15.49
N GLU A 62 18.63 -4.55 16.33
CA GLU A 62 18.60 -5.56 17.41
C GLU A 62 17.52 -5.27 18.47
N LYS A 63 17.13 -4.01 18.64
CA LYS A 63 16.07 -3.60 19.56
C LYS A 63 14.65 -3.83 19.02
N VAL A 64 14.48 -3.94 17.69
CA VAL A 64 13.16 -4.06 17.06
C VAL A 64 12.37 -5.29 17.54
N PRO A 65 12.93 -6.52 17.63
CA PRO A 65 12.17 -7.69 18.10
C PRO A 65 11.67 -7.56 19.55
N HIS A 66 12.26 -6.66 20.34
CA HIS A 66 11.89 -6.42 21.74
C HIS A 66 10.74 -5.42 21.90
N LEU A 67 10.23 -4.86 20.82
CA LEU A 67 9.05 -3.99 20.87
C LEU A 67 7.83 -4.79 21.38
N PRO A 68 7.09 -4.30 22.37
CA PRO A 68 6.03 -5.07 23.04
C PRO A 68 4.98 -5.65 22.09
N PHE A 69 4.66 -4.90 21.04
CA PHE A 69 3.67 -5.31 20.03
C PHE A 69 4.19 -6.38 19.05
N LEU A 70 5.45 -6.78 19.09
CA LEU A 70 6.03 -7.87 18.28
C LEU A 70 6.16 -9.18 19.04
N LYS A 71 5.82 -9.22 20.33
CA LYS A 71 5.92 -10.43 21.15
C LYS A 71 5.16 -11.60 20.52
N GLY A 72 5.86 -12.72 20.32
CA GLY A 72 5.31 -13.95 19.75
C GLY A 72 5.19 -13.97 18.23
N ILE A 73 5.74 -12.97 17.52
CA ILE A 73 5.77 -12.93 16.07
C ILE A 73 7.16 -13.33 15.57
N GLU A 74 7.21 -14.20 14.56
CA GLU A 74 8.46 -14.55 13.89
C GLU A 74 8.91 -13.35 13.03
N LEU A 75 10.14 -12.88 13.29
CA LEU A 75 10.69 -11.69 12.65
C LEU A 75 12.10 -11.97 12.15
N LYS A 76 12.38 -11.59 10.89
CA LYS A 76 13.72 -11.58 10.32
C LYS A 76 14.14 -10.13 10.07
N LYS A 77 15.41 -9.84 10.29
CA LYS A 77 16.00 -8.51 10.13
C LYS A 77 16.96 -8.52 8.95
N PHE A 78 16.84 -7.54 8.08
CA PHE A 78 17.73 -7.35 6.95
C PHE A 78 18.25 -5.91 6.95
N MET A 79 19.56 -5.79 6.88
CA MET A 79 20.22 -4.52 6.62
C MET A 79 20.81 -4.57 5.22
N LEU A 80 20.19 -3.82 4.31
CA LEU A 80 20.59 -3.82 2.91
C LEU A 80 21.43 -2.58 2.59
N ARG A 81 22.62 -2.83 2.08
CA ARG A 81 23.47 -1.78 1.52
C ARG A 81 23.10 -1.60 0.05
N GLN A 82 22.22 -0.65 -0.23
CA GLN A 82 21.67 -0.44 -1.55
C GLN A 82 21.78 1.04 -1.94
N LEU A 83 21.79 1.28 -3.24
CA LEU A 83 21.77 2.65 -3.76
C LEU A 83 20.38 3.28 -3.66
N THR A 84 19.32 2.45 -3.68
CA THR A 84 17.93 2.91 -3.61
C THR A 84 17.05 1.89 -2.88
N VAL A 85 15.94 2.37 -2.29
CA VAL A 85 14.95 1.52 -1.64
C VAL A 85 14.32 0.49 -2.59
N THR A 86 14.33 0.77 -3.88
CA THR A 86 13.74 -0.13 -4.90
C THR A 86 14.58 -1.38 -5.14
N ASP A 87 15.85 -1.36 -4.75
CA ASP A 87 16.73 -2.52 -4.88
C ASP A 87 16.38 -3.64 -3.89
N ILE A 88 15.50 -3.38 -2.91
CA ILE A 88 14.91 -4.39 -2.03
C ILE A 88 14.35 -5.57 -2.85
N PHE A 89 13.63 -5.27 -3.94
CA PHE A 89 12.98 -6.29 -4.78
C PHE A 89 13.93 -7.08 -5.68
N LYS A 90 15.22 -6.69 -5.75
CA LYS A 90 16.27 -7.44 -6.42
C LYS A 90 16.94 -8.47 -5.50
N ASN A 91 16.64 -8.42 -4.21
CA ASN A 91 17.20 -9.35 -3.24
C ASN A 91 16.42 -10.68 -3.28
N ASN A 92 17.09 -11.74 -3.70
CA ASN A 92 16.49 -13.07 -3.81
C ASN A 92 15.94 -13.61 -2.47
N ASN A 93 16.49 -13.17 -1.33
CA ASN A 93 16.01 -13.56 0.00
C ASN A 93 14.62 -12.97 0.33
N LEU A 94 14.14 -12.00 -0.45
CA LEU A 94 12.85 -11.32 -0.28
C LEU A 94 11.85 -11.65 -1.42
N SER A 95 12.17 -12.64 -2.25
CA SER A 95 11.30 -13.06 -3.37
C SER A 95 10.01 -13.75 -2.94
N HIS A 96 9.92 -14.18 -1.67
CA HIS A 96 8.79 -14.91 -1.07
C HIS A 96 7.74 -14.00 -0.41
N VAL A 97 7.90 -12.67 -0.49
CA VAL A 97 7.01 -11.70 0.16
C VAL A 97 5.65 -11.66 -0.51
N ASP A 98 4.59 -11.77 0.29
CA ASP A 98 3.20 -11.70 -0.19
C ASP A 98 2.62 -10.29 -0.12
N LEU A 99 3.05 -9.48 0.86
CA LEU A 99 2.54 -8.12 1.09
C LEU A 99 3.63 -7.22 1.67
N VAL A 100 3.79 -6.05 1.08
CA VAL A 100 4.59 -4.96 1.69
C VAL A 100 3.68 -4.11 2.57
N VAL A 101 4.10 -3.85 3.82
CA VAL A 101 3.43 -2.90 4.71
C VAL A 101 4.41 -1.78 5.03
N MET A 102 4.08 -0.56 4.66
CA MET A 102 5.00 0.56 4.84
C MET A 102 4.32 1.83 5.33
N GLY A 103 5.06 2.61 6.10
CA GLY A 103 4.62 3.91 6.56
C GLY A 103 4.83 5.00 5.52
N SER A 104 3.95 5.97 5.54
CA SER A 104 4.11 7.21 4.78
C SER A 104 3.50 8.36 5.55
N HIS A 105 4.17 9.50 5.59
CA HIS A 105 3.63 10.69 6.23
C HIS A 105 2.36 11.14 5.51
N GLY A 106 1.27 11.29 6.27
CA GLY A 106 0.03 11.89 5.76
C GLY A 106 0.21 13.39 5.54
N ALA A 107 -0.68 13.98 4.77
CA ALA A 107 -0.72 15.42 4.52
C ALA A 107 -1.11 16.20 5.79
N LYS A 108 -0.18 16.37 6.73
CA LYS A 108 -0.30 17.35 7.83
C LYS A 108 0.61 18.54 7.53
N GLY A 109 0.00 19.62 7.05
CA GLY A 109 0.68 20.88 6.78
C GLY A 109 1.01 21.13 5.30
N ALA A 110 1.20 22.40 4.93
CA ALA A 110 1.33 22.91 3.55
C ALA A 110 2.54 22.38 2.74
N LYS A 111 3.28 21.37 3.23
CA LYS A 111 4.45 20.76 2.59
C LYS A 111 4.59 19.25 2.87
N ALA A 112 3.52 18.52 3.17
CA ALA A 112 3.59 17.10 3.41
C ALA A 112 3.74 16.34 2.08
N LEU A 113 4.95 16.32 1.55
CA LEU A 113 5.35 15.42 0.47
C LEU A 113 5.48 14.01 1.07
N VAL A 114 4.77 13.05 0.50
CA VAL A 114 5.05 11.62 0.75
C VAL A 114 6.52 11.36 0.47
N GLY A 115 7.19 10.62 1.33
CA GLY A 115 8.59 10.28 1.15
C GLY A 115 8.82 9.65 -0.22
N SER A 116 9.83 10.11 -0.94
CA SER A 116 10.16 9.61 -2.29
C SER A 116 10.28 8.09 -2.35
N ASN A 117 10.57 7.44 -1.23
CA ASN A 117 10.68 5.99 -1.12
C ASN A 117 9.32 5.27 -1.21
N THR A 118 8.27 5.84 -0.59
CA THR A 118 6.91 5.25 -0.67
C THR A 118 6.40 5.26 -2.11
N GLN A 119 6.53 6.39 -2.81
CA GLN A 119 6.14 6.50 -4.21
C GLN A 119 6.87 5.49 -5.10
N LYS A 120 8.19 5.36 -4.90
CA LYS A 120 9.01 4.40 -5.66
C LYS A 120 8.55 2.96 -5.42
N ILE A 121 8.31 2.56 -4.17
CA ILE A 121 7.86 1.20 -3.83
C ILE A 121 6.48 0.92 -4.42
N VAL A 122 5.50 1.79 -4.21
CA VAL A 122 4.14 1.64 -4.75
C VAL A 122 4.15 1.44 -6.27
N ARG A 123 5.04 2.14 -6.98
CA ARG A 123 5.14 2.07 -8.45
C ARG A 123 5.78 0.80 -8.97
N ILE A 124 6.70 0.16 -8.21
CA ILE A 124 7.52 -0.93 -8.76
C ILE A 124 7.33 -2.27 -8.08
N ALA A 125 6.77 -2.33 -6.86
CA ALA A 125 6.60 -3.57 -6.12
C ALA A 125 5.82 -4.59 -6.94
N PRO A 126 6.31 -5.83 -7.07
CA PRO A 126 5.62 -6.88 -7.82
C PRO A 126 4.49 -7.54 -7.02
N MET A 127 4.37 -7.25 -5.73
CA MET A 127 3.33 -7.70 -4.81
C MET A 127 2.50 -6.51 -4.31
N PRO A 128 1.34 -6.75 -3.66
CA PRO A 128 0.55 -5.68 -3.05
C PRO A 128 1.35 -4.86 -2.03
N VAL A 129 1.05 -3.56 -1.98
CA VAL A 129 1.64 -2.60 -1.02
C VAL A 129 0.53 -1.95 -0.21
N LEU A 130 0.55 -2.14 1.09
CA LEU A 130 -0.29 -1.46 2.06
C LEU A 130 0.46 -0.28 2.67
N VAL A 131 0.01 0.93 2.37
CA VAL A 131 0.58 2.18 2.87
C VAL A 131 -0.22 2.67 4.07
N ILE A 132 0.43 2.78 5.23
CA ILE A 132 -0.15 3.29 6.47
C ILE A 132 0.20 4.77 6.62
N LYS A 133 -0.79 5.60 6.96
CA LYS A 133 -0.70 7.06 6.93
C LYS A 133 -0.62 7.71 8.31
N HIS A 134 -1.11 7.03 9.32
CA HIS A 134 -1.12 7.50 10.70
C HIS A 134 -1.21 6.32 11.65
N HIS A 135 -0.99 6.59 12.92
CA HIS A 135 -1.16 5.59 13.96
C HIS A 135 -2.59 5.07 13.99
N VAL A 136 -2.72 3.73 13.96
CA VAL A 136 -3.99 3.02 14.12
C VAL A 136 -3.82 2.02 15.26
N GLU A 137 -4.49 2.26 16.38
CA GLU A 137 -4.35 1.45 17.59
C GLU A 137 -4.91 0.03 17.35
N ASP A 138 -6.07 -0.07 16.73
CA ASP A 138 -6.68 -1.34 16.33
C ASP A 138 -7.03 -1.33 14.84
N PHE A 139 -6.07 -1.74 14.01
CA PHE A 139 -6.24 -1.76 12.57
C PHE A 139 -7.29 -2.79 12.15
N GLN A 140 -8.42 -2.32 11.65
CA GLN A 140 -9.53 -3.10 11.11
C GLN A 140 -9.92 -2.54 9.76
N VAL A 141 -10.52 -3.36 8.91
CA VAL A 141 -11.05 -2.93 7.62
C VAL A 141 -12.47 -3.50 7.49
N LYS A 142 -13.46 -2.66 7.75
CA LYS A 142 -14.90 -2.99 7.64
C LYS A 142 -15.47 -2.50 6.31
N ASP A 143 -15.07 -1.29 5.90
CA ASP A 143 -15.51 -0.63 4.69
C ASP A 143 -14.30 -0.30 3.81
N LEU A 144 -14.17 -1.02 2.67
CA LEU A 144 -13.08 -0.88 1.71
C LEU A 144 -13.61 -0.27 0.42
N VAL A 145 -13.04 0.86 -0.01
CA VAL A 145 -13.32 1.47 -1.31
C VAL A 145 -12.39 0.87 -2.36
N TYR A 146 -12.91 0.12 -3.32
CA TYR A 146 -12.17 -0.30 -4.50
C TYR A 146 -12.45 0.65 -5.65
N ALA A 147 -11.52 1.56 -5.93
CA ALA A 147 -11.61 2.52 -7.01
C ALA A 147 -11.00 1.95 -8.30
N SER A 148 -11.82 1.85 -9.35
CA SER A 148 -11.43 1.22 -10.62
C SER A 148 -12.21 1.78 -11.80
N ASN A 149 -11.67 1.62 -13.00
CA ASN A 149 -12.39 1.78 -14.27
C ASN A 149 -13.06 0.46 -14.71
N PHE A 150 -12.85 -0.64 -13.98
CA PHE A 150 -13.40 -1.97 -14.27
C PHE A 150 -13.04 -2.48 -15.68
N THR A 151 -11.86 -2.12 -16.17
CA THR A 151 -11.30 -2.66 -17.42
C THR A 151 -10.94 -4.14 -17.23
N GLU A 152 -10.71 -4.87 -18.32
CA GLU A 152 -10.29 -6.28 -18.24
C GLU A 152 -9.00 -6.47 -17.43
N VAL A 153 -8.07 -5.51 -17.52
CA VAL A 153 -6.82 -5.52 -16.75
C VAL A 153 -7.11 -5.34 -15.26
N ASP A 154 -7.96 -4.39 -14.89
CA ASP A 154 -8.37 -4.16 -13.49
C ASP A 154 -9.04 -5.41 -12.90
N VAL A 155 -9.89 -6.07 -13.70
CA VAL A 155 -10.57 -7.31 -13.32
C VAL A 155 -9.56 -8.42 -13.01
N VAL A 156 -8.55 -8.63 -13.86
CA VAL A 156 -7.51 -9.66 -13.62
C VAL A 156 -6.69 -9.35 -12.38
N LYS A 157 -6.37 -8.08 -12.14
CA LYS A 157 -5.49 -7.69 -11.02
C LYS A 157 -6.18 -7.65 -9.67
N PHE A 158 -7.51 -7.67 -9.65
CA PHE A 158 -8.26 -7.72 -8.39
C PHE A 158 -7.93 -8.95 -7.54
N ASP A 159 -7.56 -10.08 -8.16
CA ASP A 159 -7.16 -11.30 -7.45
C ASP A 159 -6.01 -11.05 -6.44
N ALA A 160 -5.15 -10.07 -6.71
CA ALA A 160 -4.06 -9.73 -5.81
C ALA A 160 -4.51 -9.08 -4.49
N PHE A 161 -5.73 -8.53 -4.42
CA PHE A 161 -6.31 -8.00 -3.19
C PHE A 161 -6.97 -9.09 -2.33
N GLN A 162 -7.27 -10.26 -2.92
CA GLN A 162 -8.03 -11.32 -2.27
C GLN A 162 -7.46 -11.74 -0.91
N PRO A 163 -6.13 -11.86 -0.69
CA PRO A 163 -5.60 -12.22 0.63
C PRO A 163 -5.97 -11.22 1.74
N VAL A 164 -6.06 -9.93 1.41
CA VAL A 164 -6.46 -8.88 2.36
C VAL A 164 -7.98 -8.90 2.58
N LEU A 165 -8.75 -9.16 1.51
CA LEU A 165 -10.20 -9.31 1.61
C LEU A 165 -10.59 -10.53 2.45
N ASP A 166 -9.92 -11.66 2.25
CA ASP A 166 -10.14 -12.89 3.04
C ASP A 166 -9.82 -12.68 4.52
N LEU A 167 -8.82 -11.85 4.82
CA LEU A 167 -8.38 -11.58 6.18
C LEU A 167 -9.37 -10.74 6.98
N PHE A 168 -9.93 -9.70 6.37
CA PHE A 168 -10.77 -8.71 7.06
C PHE A 168 -12.27 -8.85 6.76
N ASP A 169 -12.66 -9.59 5.71
CA ASP A 169 -14.03 -9.76 5.24
C ASP A 169 -14.84 -8.44 5.15
N PRO A 170 -14.25 -7.38 4.54
CA PRO A 170 -14.87 -6.06 4.49
C PRO A 170 -16.08 -6.03 3.57
N LYS A 171 -16.92 -5.02 3.75
CA LYS A 171 -17.83 -4.60 2.68
C LYS A 171 -17.01 -3.84 1.63
N VAL A 172 -17.06 -4.31 0.38
CA VAL A 172 -16.34 -3.71 -0.74
C VAL A 172 -17.23 -2.70 -1.46
N HIS A 173 -16.85 -1.45 -1.45
CA HIS A 173 -17.53 -0.39 -2.19
C HIS A 173 -16.85 -0.22 -3.55
N LEU A 174 -17.44 -0.80 -4.60
CA LEU A 174 -16.98 -0.66 -5.98
C LEU A 174 -17.27 0.77 -6.45
N LEU A 175 -16.21 1.52 -6.71
CA LEU A 175 -16.30 2.93 -7.06
C LEU A 175 -15.77 3.21 -8.46
N LYS A 176 -16.63 3.78 -9.32
CA LYS A 176 -16.25 4.44 -10.57
C LYS A 176 -16.40 5.94 -10.39
N VAL A 177 -15.35 6.70 -10.64
CA VAL A 177 -15.44 8.17 -10.66
C VAL A 177 -15.59 8.65 -12.10
N ASN A 178 -16.65 9.39 -12.39
CA ASN A 178 -16.84 10.15 -13.60
C ASN A 178 -16.35 11.59 -13.42
N THR A 179 -15.66 12.10 -14.42
CA THR A 179 -15.20 13.50 -14.44
C THR A 179 -15.60 14.15 -15.77
N PRO A 180 -15.58 15.50 -15.88
CA PRO A 180 -15.84 16.16 -17.15
C PRO A 180 -14.92 15.72 -18.30
N LYS A 181 -13.71 15.22 -17.97
CA LYS A 181 -12.71 14.77 -18.96
C LYS A 181 -12.78 13.27 -19.25
N SER A 182 -13.40 12.48 -18.37
CA SER A 182 -13.51 11.03 -18.51
C SER A 182 -14.90 10.59 -18.08
N PHE A 183 -15.90 11.02 -18.83
CA PHE A 183 -17.28 10.64 -18.63
C PHE A 183 -17.57 9.30 -19.31
N GLU A 184 -18.22 8.42 -18.59
CA GLU A 184 -18.76 7.16 -19.11
C GLU A 184 -20.23 7.04 -18.76
N ARG A 185 -21.02 6.50 -19.68
CA ARG A 185 -22.46 6.29 -19.45
C ARG A 185 -22.67 5.29 -18.33
N SER A 186 -23.65 5.55 -17.48
CA SER A 186 -23.96 4.66 -16.35
C SER A 186 -24.30 3.23 -16.78
N GLU A 187 -24.91 3.08 -17.96
CA GLU A 187 -25.22 1.76 -18.53
C GLU A 187 -23.94 0.96 -18.86
N ASP A 188 -22.92 1.61 -19.44
CA ASP A 188 -21.68 0.97 -19.85
C ASP A 188 -20.83 0.61 -18.62
N THR A 189 -20.78 1.53 -17.64
CA THR A 189 -20.17 1.26 -16.33
C THR A 189 -20.88 0.13 -15.60
N GLY A 190 -22.21 0.09 -15.61
CA GLY A 190 -22.98 -1.00 -15.00
C GLY A 190 -22.61 -2.35 -15.60
N LYS A 191 -22.55 -2.47 -16.92
CA LYS A 191 -22.12 -3.70 -17.61
C LYS A 191 -20.67 -4.11 -17.26
N ALA A 192 -19.78 -3.13 -17.06
CA ALA A 192 -18.41 -3.39 -16.65
C ALA A 192 -18.34 -3.94 -15.21
N ILE A 193 -19.10 -3.35 -14.30
CA ILE A 193 -19.23 -3.84 -12.92
C ILE A 193 -19.87 -5.23 -12.87
N ASP A 194 -20.91 -5.51 -13.67
CA ASP A 194 -21.53 -6.83 -13.73
C ASP A 194 -20.54 -7.91 -14.19
N ARG A 195 -19.72 -7.62 -15.21
CA ARG A 195 -18.64 -8.53 -15.66
C ARG A 195 -17.60 -8.75 -14.58
N PHE A 196 -17.24 -7.69 -13.84
CA PHE A 196 -16.35 -7.78 -12.69
C PHE A 196 -16.93 -8.72 -11.62
N LEU A 197 -18.18 -8.54 -11.24
CA LEU A 197 -18.86 -9.35 -10.21
C LEU A 197 -19.06 -10.80 -10.64
N GLN A 198 -19.26 -11.08 -11.93
CA GLN A 198 -19.29 -12.45 -12.46
C GLN A 198 -17.98 -13.19 -12.25
N ARG A 199 -16.84 -12.48 -12.37
CA ARG A 199 -15.52 -13.07 -12.14
C ARG A 199 -15.14 -13.09 -10.65
N HIS A 200 -15.52 -12.06 -9.91
CA HIS A 200 -15.21 -11.86 -8.49
C HIS A 200 -16.51 -11.72 -7.69
N PRO A 201 -17.18 -12.84 -7.35
CA PRO A 201 -18.41 -12.77 -6.58
C PRO A 201 -18.13 -12.31 -5.16
N LEU A 202 -18.54 -11.07 -4.86
CA LEU A 202 -18.40 -10.46 -3.55
C LEU A 202 -19.65 -10.70 -2.72
N LYS A 203 -19.50 -11.13 -1.47
CA LYS A 203 -20.64 -11.39 -0.57
C LYS A 203 -21.25 -10.09 -0.02
N LYS A 204 -20.40 -9.11 0.25
CA LYS A 204 -20.76 -7.81 0.83
C LYS A 204 -20.19 -6.71 -0.08
N TYR A 205 -21.03 -6.08 -0.86
CA TYR A 205 -20.60 -4.99 -1.72
C TYR A 205 -21.67 -3.93 -1.94
N SER A 206 -21.26 -2.78 -2.42
CA SER A 206 -22.10 -1.79 -3.10
C SER A 206 -21.37 -1.31 -4.35
N ALA A 207 -22.11 -0.78 -5.32
CA ALA A 207 -21.54 -0.21 -6.54
C ALA A 207 -22.03 1.23 -6.70
N THR A 208 -21.10 2.15 -6.93
CA THR A 208 -21.39 3.59 -7.02
C THR A 208 -20.64 4.22 -8.19
N ILE A 209 -21.38 5.01 -8.98
CA ILE A 209 -20.80 5.94 -9.95
C ILE A 209 -20.84 7.32 -9.27
N TYR A 210 -19.67 7.87 -9.02
CA TYR A 210 -19.50 9.15 -8.32
C TYR A 210 -19.02 10.21 -9.31
N ASN A 211 -19.64 11.38 -9.32
CA ASN A 211 -19.27 12.47 -10.22
C ASN A 211 -18.45 13.51 -9.44
N ASP A 212 -17.28 13.85 -9.95
CA ASP A 212 -16.43 14.88 -9.36
C ASP A 212 -15.59 15.61 -10.44
N LEU A 213 -14.86 16.64 -10.04
CA LEU A 213 -14.02 17.43 -10.94
C LEU A 213 -12.74 16.68 -11.33
N SER A 214 -12.19 15.87 -10.41
CA SER A 214 -11.05 14.98 -10.65
C SER A 214 -11.28 13.59 -10.07
N ILE A 215 -10.56 12.60 -10.59
CA ILE A 215 -10.66 11.23 -10.11
C ILE A 215 -10.18 11.14 -8.66
N GLU A 216 -9.09 11.84 -8.34
CA GLU A 216 -8.50 11.87 -6.99
C GLU A 216 -9.49 12.42 -5.96
N GLU A 217 -10.08 13.57 -6.25
CA GLU A 217 -11.07 14.19 -5.34
C GLU A 217 -12.30 13.32 -5.21
N GLY A 218 -12.80 12.75 -6.29
CA GLY A 218 -13.94 11.84 -6.26
C GLY A 218 -13.71 10.61 -5.38
N ILE A 219 -12.53 9.99 -5.48
CA ILE A 219 -12.17 8.86 -4.61
C ILE A 219 -12.13 9.30 -3.15
N LEU A 220 -11.46 10.41 -2.84
CA LEU A 220 -11.30 10.88 -1.47
C LEU A 220 -12.62 11.38 -0.87
N ASN A 221 -13.44 12.09 -1.64
CA ASN A 221 -14.74 12.58 -1.20
C ASN A 221 -15.70 11.42 -0.93
N PHE A 222 -15.73 10.43 -1.83
CA PHE A 222 -16.54 9.23 -1.61
C PHE A 222 -16.06 8.45 -0.38
N ALA A 223 -14.76 8.20 -0.24
CA ALA A 223 -14.22 7.49 0.92
C ALA A 223 -14.56 8.18 2.24
N ARG A 224 -14.49 9.52 2.29
CA ARG A 224 -14.92 10.30 3.47
C ARG A 224 -16.43 10.21 3.72
N SER A 225 -17.23 10.23 2.66
CA SER A 225 -18.70 10.23 2.79
C SER A 225 -19.27 8.96 3.42
N ILE A 226 -18.53 7.84 3.33
CA ILE A 226 -18.91 6.54 3.90
C ILE A 226 -18.05 6.15 5.11
N ASP A 227 -17.17 7.03 5.56
CA ASP A 227 -16.22 6.75 6.65
C ASP A 227 -15.39 5.48 6.40
N ALA A 228 -14.82 5.36 5.19
CA ALA A 228 -14.09 4.17 4.77
C ALA A 228 -12.84 3.92 5.62
N ASP A 229 -12.50 2.65 5.84
CA ASP A 229 -11.29 2.26 6.57
C ASP A 229 -10.05 2.17 5.66
N MET A 230 -10.25 1.88 4.36
CA MET A 230 -9.16 1.69 3.41
C MET A 230 -9.59 1.98 1.97
N ILE A 231 -8.65 2.49 1.18
CA ILE A 231 -8.79 2.62 -0.29
C ILE A 231 -7.91 1.57 -0.95
N ALA A 232 -8.49 0.79 -1.88
CA ALA A 232 -7.77 -0.16 -2.72
C ALA A 232 -7.82 0.29 -4.17
N MET A 233 -6.69 0.21 -4.88
CA MET A 233 -6.62 0.57 -6.28
C MET A 233 -5.43 -0.08 -7.00
N ALA A 234 -5.61 -0.33 -8.30
CA ALA A 234 -4.53 -0.81 -9.15
C ALA A 234 -3.75 0.35 -9.76
N THR A 235 -2.41 0.24 -9.77
CA THR A 235 -1.54 1.26 -10.36
C THR A 235 -1.26 0.92 -11.82
N HIS A 236 -1.64 1.78 -12.75
CA HIS A 236 -1.16 1.65 -14.11
C HIS A 236 0.33 2.02 -14.17
N GLY A 237 1.17 1.08 -14.60
CA GLY A 237 2.52 1.38 -15.04
C GLY A 237 2.50 2.37 -16.22
N ARG A 238 3.65 2.78 -16.73
CA ARG A 238 3.85 3.81 -17.79
C ARG A 238 3.01 3.65 -19.08
N THR A 239 2.19 2.61 -19.23
CA THR A 239 1.46 2.28 -20.47
C THR A 239 -0.06 2.48 -20.40
N GLY A 240 -0.63 2.91 -19.26
CA GLY A 240 -2.07 3.19 -19.13
C GLY A 240 -2.44 4.57 -19.70
N PHE A 241 -3.64 4.70 -20.29
CA PHE A 241 -4.17 5.86 -20.99
C PHE A 241 -4.34 7.16 -20.19
N PHE A 242 -3.81 7.24 -18.97
CA PHE A 242 -3.75 8.47 -18.20
C PHE A 242 -2.36 9.11 -18.32
N HIS A 243 -2.09 9.71 -19.49
CA HIS A 243 -1.13 10.79 -19.59
C HIS A 243 -1.67 12.01 -18.82
N VAL A 244 -1.63 11.97 -17.50
CA VAL A 244 -1.63 13.20 -16.72
C VAL A 244 -0.17 13.52 -16.43
N VAL A 245 0.23 14.64 -16.94
CA VAL A 245 1.49 15.31 -16.64
C VAL A 245 1.69 15.31 -15.12
N ASN A 246 2.77 14.67 -14.62
CA ASN A 246 3.22 14.64 -13.24
C ASN A 246 2.48 13.70 -12.26
N GLY A 247 2.84 12.43 -12.22
CA GLY A 247 2.50 11.49 -11.14
C GLY A 247 1.51 10.40 -11.56
N SER A 248 1.53 9.24 -10.87
CA SER A 248 0.47 8.25 -11.04
C SER A 248 -0.71 8.59 -10.12
N LEU A 249 -1.95 8.32 -10.55
CA LEU A 249 -3.16 8.52 -9.75
C LEU A 249 -3.00 7.94 -8.33
N THR A 250 -2.39 6.76 -8.22
CA THR A 250 -2.15 6.12 -6.92
C THR A 250 -1.14 6.90 -6.07
N GLU A 251 -0.08 7.43 -6.70
CA GLU A 251 0.88 8.28 -5.98
C GLU A 251 0.19 9.56 -5.46
N ASP A 252 -0.71 10.16 -6.25
CA ASP A 252 -1.46 11.33 -5.83
C ASP A 252 -2.44 11.01 -4.69
N ILE A 253 -3.15 9.88 -4.76
CA ILE A 253 -4.00 9.41 -3.65
C ILE A 253 -3.15 9.14 -2.41
N VAL A 254 -2.06 8.39 -2.54
CA VAL A 254 -1.13 8.14 -1.43
C VAL A 254 -0.59 9.46 -0.86
N ASN A 255 -0.38 10.48 -1.65
CA ASN A 255 0.11 11.78 -1.20
C ASN A 255 -0.94 12.58 -0.40
N ARG A 256 -2.19 12.57 -0.85
CA ARG A 256 -3.25 13.47 -0.36
C ARG A 256 -4.15 12.85 0.71
N THR A 257 -4.13 11.54 0.85
CA THR A 257 -5.05 10.83 1.76
C THR A 257 -4.50 10.70 3.16
N THR A 258 -5.42 10.59 4.13
CA THR A 258 -5.16 10.07 5.46
C THR A 258 -5.57 8.60 5.60
N PHE A 259 -6.32 8.05 4.63
CA PHE A 259 -6.71 6.64 4.63
C PHE A 259 -5.52 5.72 4.36
N PRO A 260 -5.47 4.52 4.95
CA PRO A 260 -4.63 3.44 4.47
C PRO A 260 -4.92 3.16 2.99
N VAL A 261 -3.87 2.93 2.20
CA VAL A 261 -4.00 2.65 0.76
C VAL A 261 -3.39 1.29 0.44
N LEU A 262 -4.19 0.40 -0.13
CA LEU A 262 -3.74 -0.87 -0.67
C LEU A 262 -3.61 -0.75 -2.19
N SER A 263 -2.39 -0.93 -2.70
CA SER A 263 -2.10 -0.79 -4.12
C SER A 263 -1.51 -2.05 -4.72
N VAL A 264 -1.83 -2.31 -5.99
CA VAL A 264 -1.26 -3.39 -6.79
C VAL A 264 -0.78 -2.81 -8.11
N LYS A 265 0.42 -3.20 -8.55
CA LYS A 265 0.94 -2.81 -9.85
C LYS A 265 0.26 -3.63 -10.96
N LEU A 266 -0.23 -2.94 -12.01
CA LEU A 266 -0.74 -3.52 -13.24
C LEU A 266 0.38 -4.04 -14.16
#